data_7d552cf451edc2071161816ea9c083d0
#
_entry.id   7d552cf451edc2071161816ea9c083d0
#
_cell.length_a   1.000
_cell.length_b   1.000
_cell.length_c   1.000
_cell.angle_alpha   90.00
_cell.angle_beta   90.00
_cell.angle_gamma   90.00
#
_symmetry.space_group_name_H-M   'P 1'
#
loop_
_entity.id
_entity.type
_entity.pdbx_description
1 polymer ?
#
loop_
_entity_poly.entity_id
_entity_poly.type
_entity_poly.pdbx_seq_one_letter_code
_entity_poly.pdbx_strand_id
1 'polypeptide(L)'
;PSVFRGIAQVASEFHYAIQIATGKNEKERMEAISQMVLGKRVDGLIFLYSQENDPLVKMVSEEQFPFLILGKSLSPFIPLVDNDNIQAGYDATEYFIKKGCRNIAFIGGSKRLFVTQDRYKGYQKALEDYHLELDPQNTAFANEFLEEKGYQFTKHLLNHDSKIDAIITTDSMLAEGVCNYLNQNQLSIPTLAFDSIKPKLDLAAYVDINTLELGRISFKTILQIINDTKENRQICYRQVIPHRIIEQ
;
A
#
# COMPACT_ATOMS: atom_id res chain seq x y z
N PRO A 1 -5.03 -0.22 10.12
CA PRO A 1 -5.55 -0.92 11.29
C PRO A 1 -5.05 -2.35 11.42
N SER A 2 -5.13 -3.23 10.40
CA SER A 2 -4.71 -4.64 10.54
C SER A 2 -3.19 -4.80 10.68
N VAL A 3 -2.40 -3.97 10.00
CA VAL A 3 -0.94 -3.91 10.15
C VAL A 3 -0.58 -3.57 11.60
N PHE A 4 -1.16 -2.51 12.16
CA PHE A 4 -0.92 -2.11 13.56
C PHE A 4 -1.29 -3.22 14.55
N ARG A 5 -2.38 -3.94 14.29
CA ARG A 5 -2.77 -5.08 15.12
C ARG A 5 -1.71 -6.20 15.07
N GLY A 6 -1.17 -6.50 13.88
CA GLY A 6 -0.08 -7.46 13.72
C GLY A 6 1.18 -7.04 14.47
N ILE A 7 1.59 -5.78 14.33
CA ILE A 7 2.71 -5.18 15.05
C ILE A 7 2.47 -5.29 16.57
N ALA A 8 1.29 -4.86 17.07
CA ALA A 8 0.98 -4.83 18.49
C ALA A 8 0.95 -6.23 19.13
N GLN A 9 0.46 -7.24 18.40
CA GLN A 9 0.46 -8.62 18.89
C GLN A 9 1.89 -9.10 19.19
N VAL A 10 2.79 -8.95 18.23
CA VAL A 10 4.18 -9.40 18.41
C VAL A 10 4.93 -8.50 19.41
N ALA A 11 4.70 -7.19 19.40
CA ALA A 11 5.30 -6.28 20.38
C ALA A 11 4.95 -6.69 21.83
N SER A 12 3.67 -7.04 22.07
CA SER A 12 3.22 -7.52 23.38
C SER A 12 3.91 -8.84 23.80
N GLU A 13 4.08 -9.79 22.87
CA GLU A 13 4.77 -11.06 23.12
C GLU A 13 6.23 -10.86 23.57
N PHE A 14 6.89 -9.83 23.04
CA PHE A 14 8.28 -9.49 23.35
C PHE A 14 8.43 -8.34 24.36
N HIS A 15 7.34 -7.91 25.00
CA HIS A 15 7.33 -6.85 26.02
C HIS A 15 7.84 -5.48 25.53
N TYR A 16 7.60 -5.15 24.25
CA TYR A 16 7.91 -3.84 23.67
C TYR A 16 6.70 -2.91 23.71
N ALA A 17 6.97 -1.63 23.96
CA ALA A 17 6.00 -0.56 23.78
C ALA A 17 6.07 -0.01 22.34
N ILE A 18 4.95 0.45 21.80
CA ILE A 18 4.86 1.09 20.49
C ILE A 18 4.61 2.57 20.69
N GLN A 19 5.41 3.40 20.02
CA GLN A 19 5.18 4.84 19.88
C GLN A 19 4.85 5.16 18.41
N ILE A 20 3.92 6.09 18.20
CA ILE A 20 3.53 6.51 16.85
C ILE A 20 3.99 7.94 16.63
N ALA A 21 4.87 8.13 15.64
CA ALA A 21 5.24 9.47 15.17
C ALA A 21 4.24 9.93 14.12
N THR A 22 3.62 11.08 14.34
CA THR A 22 2.69 11.71 13.40
C THR A 22 3.12 13.16 13.13
N GLY A 23 2.68 13.73 12.02
CA GLY A 23 2.92 15.12 11.68
C GLY A 23 2.08 15.54 10.47
N LYS A 24 1.61 16.78 10.48
CA LYS A 24 0.80 17.35 9.38
C LYS A 24 1.59 17.53 8.08
N ASN A 25 2.91 17.63 8.20
CA ASN A 25 3.81 17.83 7.08
C ASN A 25 5.14 17.10 7.33
N GLU A 26 6.01 17.10 6.32
CA GLU A 26 7.32 16.44 6.37
C GLU A 26 8.22 16.98 7.49
N LYS A 27 8.21 18.30 7.71
CA LYS A 27 9.02 18.93 8.75
C LYS A 27 8.63 18.46 10.15
N GLU A 28 7.35 18.44 10.47
CA GLU A 28 6.86 17.94 11.78
C GLU A 28 7.19 16.47 11.99
N ARG A 29 7.06 15.64 10.93
CA ARG A 29 7.44 14.22 11.01
C ARG A 29 8.94 14.06 11.22
N MET A 30 9.76 14.85 10.52
CA MET A 30 11.22 14.84 10.68
C MET A 30 11.62 15.20 12.12
N GLU A 31 11.03 16.26 12.68
CA GLU A 31 11.29 16.70 14.06
C GLU A 31 10.90 15.61 15.07
N ALA A 32 9.72 15.00 14.92
CA ALA A 32 9.25 13.93 15.80
C ALA A 32 10.18 12.71 15.78
N ILE A 33 10.56 12.26 14.59
CA ILE A 33 11.44 11.08 14.42
C ILE A 33 12.86 11.40 14.91
N SER A 34 13.40 12.58 14.60
CA SER A 34 14.71 13.00 15.10
C SER A 34 14.78 13.01 16.63
N GLN A 35 13.72 13.48 17.30
CA GLN A 35 13.64 13.44 18.75
C GLN A 35 13.60 12.02 19.32
N MET A 36 12.96 11.09 18.62
CA MET A 36 12.92 9.68 19.04
C MET A 36 14.30 9.00 18.89
N VAL A 37 14.95 9.23 17.75
CA VAL A 37 16.26 8.63 17.41
C VAL A 37 17.38 9.23 18.24
N LEU A 38 17.59 10.54 18.15
CA LEU A 38 18.68 11.24 18.84
C LEU A 38 18.49 11.26 20.36
N GLY A 39 17.23 11.30 20.80
CA GLY A 39 16.87 11.21 22.23
C GLY A 39 16.91 9.79 22.79
N LYS A 40 17.25 8.77 22.01
CA LYS A 40 17.27 7.35 22.40
C LYS A 40 16.00 6.90 23.09
N ARG A 41 14.84 7.35 22.57
CA ARG A 41 13.52 7.07 23.15
C ARG A 41 12.89 5.79 22.60
N VAL A 42 13.44 5.26 21.53
CA VAL A 42 13.02 4.02 20.86
C VAL A 42 14.23 3.20 20.46
N ASP A 43 14.07 1.88 20.34
CA ASP A 43 15.15 0.97 19.94
C ASP A 43 15.22 0.78 18.42
N GLY A 44 14.13 1.04 17.69
CA GLY A 44 14.06 0.90 16.24
C GLY A 44 12.81 1.56 15.67
N LEU A 45 12.75 1.69 14.36
CA LEU A 45 11.67 2.34 13.63
C LEU A 45 11.09 1.41 12.55
N ILE A 46 9.78 1.47 12.35
CA ILE A 46 9.09 0.86 11.21
C ILE A 46 8.41 1.98 10.43
N PHE A 47 8.85 2.21 9.19
CA PHE A 47 8.18 3.11 8.25
C PHE A 47 7.05 2.35 7.57
N LEU A 48 5.82 2.88 7.65
CA LEU A 48 4.62 2.23 7.12
C LEU A 48 4.31 2.60 5.66
N TYR A 49 5.18 3.35 5.04
CA TYR A 49 5.13 3.71 3.62
C TYR A 49 6.54 3.93 3.10
N SER A 50 6.68 3.93 1.78
CA SER A 50 7.95 4.23 1.13
C SER A 50 7.75 5.09 -0.12
N GLN A 51 8.67 6.00 -0.32
CA GLN A 51 8.78 6.85 -1.50
C GLN A 51 10.24 6.98 -1.91
N GLU A 52 10.45 7.43 -3.12
CA GLU A 52 11.81 7.67 -3.61
C GLU A 52 12.45 8.85 -2.87
N ASN A 53 13.75 8.71 -2.53
CA ASN A 53 14.55 9.75 -1.87
C ASN A 53 13.94 10.29 -0.57
N ASP A 54 13.32 9.41 0.23
CA ASP A 54 12.72 9.79 1.52
C ASP A 54 13.77 10.35 2.48
N PRO A 55 13.68 11.62 2.91
CA PRO A 55 14.67 12.23 3.79
C PRO A 55 14.72 11.60 5.19
N LEU A 56 13.61 11.02 5.66
CA LEU A 56 13.57 10.31 6.94
C LEU A 56 14.38 9.02 6.87
N VAL A 57 14.22 8.25 5.80
CA VAL A 57 15.00 7.03 5.57
C VAL A 57 16.49 7.35 5.43
N LYS A 58 16.80 8.44 4.73
CA LYS A 58 18.20 8.91 4.61
C LYS A 58 18.79 9.23 5.99
N MET A 59 18.11 10.01 6.79
CA MET A 59 18.57 10.42 8.13
C MET A 59 18.81 9.21 9.03
N VAL A 60 17.88 8.27 9.13
CA VAL A 60 18.06 7.09 10.00
C VAL A 60 19.14 6.15 9.50
N SER A 61 19.38 6.10 8.18
CA SER A 61 20.48 5.32 7.59
C SER A 61 21.84 5.94 7.92
N GLU A 62 21.99 7.25 7.85
CA GLU A 62 23.21 7.98 8.20
C GLU A 62 23.54 7.83 9.68
N GLU A 63 22.55 7.83 10.56
CA GLU A 63 22.69 7.58 12.00
C GLU A 63 22.92 6.09 12.34
N GLN A 64 22.90 5.20 11.37
CA GLN A 64 23.00 3.74 11.55
C GLN A 64 21.97 3.20 12.57
N PHE A 65 20.83 3.87 12.65
CA PHE A 65 19.76 3.54 13.58
C PHE A 65 18.95 2.34 13.06
N PRO A 66 18.55 1.36 13.91
CA PRO A 66 17.76 0.22 13.48
C PRO A 66 16.42 0.67 12.88
N PHE A 67 16.16 0.33 11.62
CA PHE A 67 14.88 0.62 10.98
C PHE A 67 14.49 -0.44 9.97
N LEU A 68 13.22 -0.47 9.63
CA LEU A 68 12.61 -1.30 8.61
C LEU A 68 11.61 -0.48 7.80
N ILE A 69 11.53 -0.71 6.50
CA ILE A 69 10.47 -0.18 5.66
C ILE A 69 9.40 -1.28 5.43
N LEU A 70 8.14 -0.95 5.68
CA LEU A 70 7.01 -1.70 5.17
C LEU A 70 6.64 -1.11 3.81
N GLY A 71 7.12 -1.78 2.76
CA GLY A 71 7.06 -1.31 1.39
C GLY A 71 8.41 -1.46 0.67
N LYS A 72 8.51 -0.88 -0.52
CA LYS A 72 9.64 -1.01 -1.44
C LYS A 72 10.77 -0.04 -1.14
N SER A 73 11.99 -0.46 -1.43
CA SER A 73 13.16 0.41 -1.59
C SER A 73 13.95 0.02 -2.82
N LEU A 74 14.46 1.03 -3.55
CA LEU A 74 15.36 0.83 -4.69
C LEU A 74 16.78 0.46 -4.23
N SER A 75 17.18 0.86 -3.02
CA SER A 75 18.47 0.48 -2.44
C SER A 75 18.45 -0.99 -1.98
N PRO A 76 19.40 -1.81 -2.40
CA PRO A 76 19.48 -3.21 -1.96
C PRO A 76 19.89 -3.35 -0.49
N PHE A 77 20.40 -2.29 0.15
CA PHE A 77 20.92 -2.29 1.51
C PHE A 77 19.87 -1.87 2.56
N ILE A 78 18.68 -1.47 2.13
CA ILE A 78 17.59 -1.08 3.03
C ILE A 78 16.74 -2.29 3.37
N PRO A 79 16.59 -2.63 4.67
CA PRO A 79 15.73 -3.72 5.10
C PRO A 79 14.26 -3.38 4.87
N LEU A 80 13.50 -4.36 4.37
CA LEU A 80 12.09 -4.17 4.06
C LEU A 80 11.26 -5.45 4.22
N VAL A 81 9.97 -5.24 4.43
CA VAL A 81 8.91 -6.22 4.26
C VAL A 81 7.87 -5.60 3.31
N ASP A 82 7.53 -6.29 2.24
CA ASP A 82 6.60 -5.79 1.22
C ASP A 82 5.74 -6.92 0.64
N ASN A 83 4.81 -6.59 -0.23
CA ASN A 83 4.17 -7.50 -1.17
C ASN A 83 4.79 -7.35 -2.56
N ASP A 84 4.60 -8.33 -3.44
CA ASP A 84 4.82 -8.11 -4.86
C ASP A 84 3.66 -7.29 -5.44
N ASN A 85 3.76 -5.97 -5.29
CA ASN A 85 2.70 -5.04 -5.71
C ASN A 85 2.54 -4.97 -7.25
N ILE A 86 3.58 -5.29 -8.02
CA ILE A 86 3.48 -5.39 -9.48
C ILE A 86 2.64 -6.62 -9.83
N GLN A 87 2.98 -7.78 -9.26
CA GLN A 87 2.21 -8.99 -9.52
C GLN A 87 0.77 -8.87 -8.98
N ALA A 88 0.57 -8.25 -7.84
CA ALA A 88 -0.76 -8.02 -7.28
C ALA A 88 -1.63 -7.11 -8.17
N GLY A 89 -1.03 -6.06 -8.77
CA GLY A 89 -1.72 -5.21 -9.75
C GLY A 89 -2.03 -5.95 -11.06
N TYR A 90 -1.12 -6.81 -11.49
CA TYR A 90 -1.33 -7.68 -12.64
C TYR A 90 -2.50 -8.64 -12.39
N ASP A 91 -2.46 -9.39 -11.30
CA ASP A 91 -3.48 -10.40 -10.97
C ASP A 91 -4.88 -9.77 -10.79
N ALA A 92 -4.95 -8.58 -10.17
CA ALA A 92 -6.20 -7.84 -10.04
C ALA A 92 -6.81 -7.45 -11.40
N THR A 93 -5.97 -7.07 -12.35
CA THR A 93 -6.40 -6.70 -13.70
C THR A 93 -6.77 -7.93 -14.51
N GLU A 94 -5.94 -8.97 -14.46
CA GLU A 94 -6.19 -10.25 -15.11
C GLU A 94 -7.50 -10.89 -14.62
N TYR A 95 -7.85 -10.75 -13.34
CA TYR A 95 -9.12 -11.20 -12.79
C TYR A 95 -10.30 -10.67 -13.59
N PHE A 96 -10.34 -9.37 -13.84
CA PHE A 96 -11.43 -8.77 -14.62
C PHE A 96 -11.36 -9.16 -16.10
N ILE A 97 -10.17 -9.22 -16.69
CA ILE A 97 -9.99 -9.65 -18.08
C ILE A 97 -10.53 -11.07 -18.27
N LYS A 98 -10.26 -12.00 -17.34
CA LYS A 98 -10.78 -13.38 -17.36
C LYS A 98 -12.30 -13.45 -17.15
N LYS A 99 -12.91 -12.47 -16.48
CA LYS A 99 -14.37 -12.31 -16.36
C LYS A 99 -15.02 -11.67 -17.60
N GLY A 100 -14.23 -11.28 -18.60
CA GLY A 100 -14.70 -10.74 -19.87
C GLY A 100 -14.65 -9.22 -19.97
N CYS A 101 -14.22 -8.50 -18.93
CA CYS A 101 -14.06 -7.05 -18.98
C CYS A 101 -12.93 -6.66 -19.96
N ARG A 102 -13.11 -5.53 -20.64
CA ARG A 102 -12.20 -5.03 -21.64
C ARG A 102 -11.83 -3.55 -21.47
N ASN A 103 -12.67 -2.81 -20.78
CA ASN A 103 -12.49 -1.37 -20.55
C ASN A 103 -12.40 -1.09 -19.02
N ILE A 104 -11.25 -1.42 -18.46
CA ILE A 104 -11.02 -1.44 -17.02
C ILE A 104 -10.44 -0.09 -16.59
N ALA A 105 -11.10 0.60 -15.66
CA ALA A 105 -10.58 1.83 -15.07
C ALA A 105 -9.66 1.54 -13.87
N PHE A 106 -8.70 2.44 -13.64
CA PHE A 106 -7.78 2.37 -12.51
C PHE A 106 -7.80 3.66 -11.69
N ILE A 107 -8.10 3.57 -10.38
CA ILE A 107 -8.09 4.69 -9.46
C ILE A 107 -7.01 4.43 -8.40
N GLY A 108 -5.93 5.20 -8.46
CA GLY A 108 -4.78 5.07 -7.58
C GLY A 108 -4.64 6.19 -6.56
N GLY A 109 -3.86 5.92 -5.51
CA GLY A 109 -3.38 6.94 -4.59
C GLY A 109 -2.24 7.78 -5.18
N SER A 110 -1.42 8.37 -4.32
CA SER A 110 -0.33 9.24 -4.75
C SER A 110 0.71 8.53 -5.63
N LYS A 111 1.00 9.11 -6.79
CA LYS A 111 2.07 8.63 -7.70
C LYS A 111 3.47 8.69 -7.08
N ARG A 112 3.66 9.38 -5.95
CA ARG A 112 4.93 9.41 -5.21
C ARG A 112 5.20 8.10 -4.47
N LEU A 113 4.16 7.34 -4.13
CA LEU A 113 4.28 6.10 -3.39
C LEU A 113 4.60 4.94 -4.31
N PHE A 114 5.60 4.15 -3.95
CA PHE A 114 5.98 2.96 -4.71
C PHE A 114 4.83 1.97 -4.86
N VAL A 115 4.01 1.79 -3.82
CA VAL A 115 2.85 0.89 -3.86
C VAL A 115 1.86 1.27 -4.97
N THR A 116 1.61 2.57 -5.17
CA THR A 116 0.73 3.05 -6.25
C THR A 116 1.37 2.83 -7.62
N GLN A 117 2.67 3.15 -7.75
CA GLN A 117 3.42 2.97 -8.99
C GLN A 117 3.46 1.49 -9.41
N ASP A 118 3.76 0.60 -8.48
CA ASP A 118 3.92 -0.82 -8.75
C ASP A 118 2.57 -1.48 -9.09
N ARG A 119 1.48 -1.17 -8.39
CA ARG A 119 0.13 -1.67 -8.72
C ARG A 119 -0.32 -1.17 -10.10
N TYR A 120 -0.06 0.10 -10.41
CA TYR A 120 -0.35 0.65 -11.73
C TYR A 120 0.49 0.00 -12.83
N LYS A 121 1.77 -0.27 -12.58
CA LYS A 121 2.64 -0.99 -13.51
C LYS A 121 2.14 -2.41 -13.77
N GLY A 122 1.65 -3.10 -12.75
CA GLY A 122 1.00 -4.41 -12.89
C GLY A 122 -0.25 -4.34 -13.75
N TYR A 123 -1.13 -3.34 -13.50
CA TYR A 123 -2.30 -3.07 -14.32
C TYR A 123 -1.93 -2.85 -15.80
N GLN A 124 -0.95 -1.98 -16.10
CA GLN A 124 -0.50 -1.72 -17.45
C GLN A 124 0.01 -2.99 -18.13
N LYS A 125 0.84 -3.78 -17.43
CA LYS A 125 1.39 -5.01 -17.94
C LYS A 125 0.31 -6.05 -18.27
N ALA A 126 -0.70 -6.19 -17.44
CA ALA A 126 -1.80 -7.11 -17.73
C ALA A 126 -2.59 -6.68 -18.97
N LEU A 127 -2.90 -5.40 -19.14
CA LEU A 127 -3.55 -4.91 -20.37
C LEU A 127 -2.69 -5.20 -21.59
N GLU A 128 -1.39 -4.94 -21.52
CA GLU A 128 -0.44 -5.20 -22.62
C GLU A 128 -0.39 -6.70 -23.00
N ASP A 129 -0.23 -7.59 -22.02
CA ASP A 129 -0.14 -9.04 -22.22
C ASP A 129 -1.43 -9.62 -22.82
N TYR A 130 -2.58 -9.02 -22.53
CA TYR A 130 -3.88 -9.39 -23.09
C TYR A 130 -4.29 -8.58 -24.33
N HIS A 131 -3.39 -7.75 -24.87
CA HIS A 131 -3.61 -6.90 -26.05
C HIS A 131 -4.83 -5.97 -25.93
N LEU A 132 -5.07 -5.45 -24.74
CA LEU A 132 -6.09 -4.44 -24.46
C LEU A 132 -5.48 -3.04 -24.52
N GLU A 133 -6.28 -2.07 -24.96
CA GLU A 133 -5.83 -0.69 -25.04
C GLU A 133 -5.67 -0.09 -23.62
N LEU A 134 -4.54 0.56 -23.39
CA LEU A 134 -4.32 1.40 -22.24
C LEU A 134 -4.77 2.83 -22.56
N ASP A 135 -5.96 3.20 -22.14
CA ASP A 135 -6.42 4.58 -22.21
C ASP A 135 -6.00 5.35 -20.94
N PRO A 136 -5.09 6.34 -21.05
CA PRO A 136 -4.70 7.16 -19.92
C PRO A 136 -5.87 7.92 -19.28
N GLN A 137 -6.95 8.16 -20.01
CA GLN A 137 -8.14 8.86 -19.52
C GLN A 137 -9.01 7.97 -18.61
N ASN A 138 -8.84 6.66 -18.68
CA ASN A 138 -9.45 5.70 -17.77
C ASN A 138 -8.64 5.50 -16.48
N THR A 139 -7.68 6.39 -16.20
CA THR A 139 -6.86 6.33 -14.99
C THR A 139 -6.93 7.63 -14.20
N ALA A 140 -7.06 7.53 -12.88
CA ALA A 140 -7.06 8.68 -11.97
C ALA A 140 -6.15 8.42 -10.76
N PHE A 141 -5.51 9.49 -10.27
CA PHE A 141 -4.57 9.39 -9.14
C PHE A 141 -4.84 10.49 -8.12
N ALA A 142 -5.09 10.10 -6.88
CA ALA A 142 -5.27 10.99 -5.76
C ALA A 142 -3.93 11.35 -5.11
N ASN A 143 -3.85 12.53 -4.47
CA ASN A 143 -2.72 12.83 -3.61
C ASN A 143 -2.84 12.15 -2.23
N GLU A 144 -4.06 11.84 -1.83
CA GLU A 144 -4.41 11.22 -0.54
C GLU A 144 -5.45 10.12 -0.75
N PHE A 145 -5.42 9.11 0.11
CA PHE A 145 -6.39 8.01 0.12
C PHE A 145 -7.66 8.46 0.87
N LEU A 146 -8.58 9.10 0.15
CA LEU A 146 -9.82 9.62 0.69
C LEU A 146 -11.03 9.09 -0.10
N GLU A 147 -12.10 8.76 0.60
CA GLU A 147 -13.39 8.36 0.02
C GLU A 147 -13.90 9.38 -1.00
N GLU A 148 -13.86 10.66 -0.63
CA GLU A 148 -14.28 11.77 -1.51
C GLU A 148 -13.55 11.75 -2.86
N LYS A 149 -12.25 11.37 -2.89
CA LYS A 149 -11.49 11.27 -4.13
C LYS A 149 -11.93 10.09 -4.98
N GLY A 150 -12.22 8.95 -4.36
CA GLY A 150 -12.80 7.80 -5.05
C GLY A 150 -14.11 8.16 -5.73
N TYR A 151 -15.00 8.85 -5.01
CA TYR A 151 -16.30 9.34 -5.54
C TYR A 151 -16.11 10.30 -6.73
N GLN A 152 -15.29 11.34 -6.57
CA GLN A 152 -15.06 12.36 -7.60
C GLN A 152 -14.45 11.77 -8.86
N PHE A 153 -13.47 10.88 -8.72
CA PHE A 153 -12.82 10.24 -9.85
C PHE A 153 -13.75 9.28 -10.59
N THR A 154 -14.56 8.51 -9.89
CA THR A 154 -15.56 7.65 -10.51
C THR A 154 -16.53 8.47 -11.36
N LYS A 155 -17.05 9.57 -10.79
CA LYS A 155 -17.91 10.52 -11.54
C LYS A 155 -17.23 11.05 -12.79
N HIS A 156 -15.94 11.45 -12.68
CA HIS A 156 -15.21 12.00 -13.80
C HIS A 156 -14.97 10.95 -14.90
N LEU A 157 -14.50 9.78 -14.53
CA LEU A 157 -14.20 8.68 -15.45
C LEU A 157 -15.45 8.22 -16.21
N LEU A 158 -16.58 8.00 -15.52
CA LEU A 158 -17.82 7.53 -16.15
C LEU A 158 -18.50 8.62 -16.99
N ASN A 159 -18.28 9.88 -16.70
CA ASN A 159 -18.73 10.98 -17.57
C ASN A 159 -17.89 11.08 -18.85
N HIS A 160 -16.61 10.68 -18.78
CA HIS A 160 -15.72 10.67 -19.93
C HIS A 160 -15.95 9.44 -20.81
N ASP A 161 -15.98 8.24 -20.21
CA ASP A 161 -16.19 6.97 -20.91
C ASP A 161 -17.26 6.12 -20.22
N SER A 162 -18.44 6.08 -20.83
CA SER A 162 -19.57 5.26 -20.35
C SER A 162 -19.40 3.75 -20.62
N LYS A 163 -18.32 3.33 -21.29
CA LYS A 163 -18.03 1.92 -21.62
C LYS A 163 -17.19 1.23 -20.57
N ILE A 164 -16.73 1.95 -19.51
CA ILE A 164 -15.98 1.33 -18.42
C ILE A 164 -16.80 0.18 -17.84
N ASP A 165 -16.23 -1.02 -17.86
CA ASP A 165 -16.89 -2.27 -17.48
C ASP A 165 -16.32 -2.91 -16.21
N ALA A 166 -15.24 -2.34 -15.64
CA ALA A 166 -14.70 -2.68 -14.33
C ALA A 166 -13.86 -1.52 -13.74
N ILE A 167 -13.75 -1.47 -12.41
CA ILE A 167 -12.93 -0.47 -11.73
C ILE A 167 -11.99 -1.16 -10.74
N ILE A 168 -10.69 -0.82 -10.79
CA ILE A 168 -9.68 -1.23 -9.81
C ILE A 168 -9.28 -0.03 -8.99
N THR A 169 -9.29 -0.16 -7.67
CA THR A 169 -8.78 0.87 -6.74
C THR A 169 -7.58 0.37 -5.97
N THR A 170 -6.62 1.25 -5.69
CA THR A 170 -5.40 0.85 -4.97
C THR A 170 -5.58 0.72 -3.46
N ASP A 171 -6.72 1.08 -2.91
CA ASP A 171 -7.04 0.89 -1.50
C ASP A 171 -8.56 0.91 -1.21
N SER A 172 -8.91 0.56 0.03
CA SER A 172 -10.32 0.47 0.46
C SER A 172 -11.02 1.82 0.67
N MET A 173 -10.29 2.90 0.92
CA MET A 173 -10.89 4.24 1.08
C MET A 173 -11.37 4.79 -0.26
N LEU A 174 -10.53 4.63 -1.31
CA LEU A 174 -10.92 4.98 -2.67
C LEU A 174 -12.09 4.10 -3.14
N ALA A 175 -12.07 2.79 -2.82
CA ALA A 175 -13.15 1.87 -3.16
C ALA A 175 -14.48 2.26 -2.50
N GLU A 176 -14.48 2.73 -1.25
CA GLU A 176 -15.66 3.23 -0.56
C GLU A 176 -16.31 4.38 -1.37
N GLY A 177 -15.51 5.31 -1.85
CA GLY A 177 -15.99 6.40 -2.71
C GLY A 177 -16.54 5.91 -4.05
N VAL A 178 -15.88 4.94 -4.69
CA VAL A 178 -16.38 4.29 -5.92
C VAL A 178 -17.76 3.68 -5.68
N CYS A 179 -17.87 2.81 -4.67
CA CYS A 179 -19.12 2.12 -4.34
C CYS A 179 -20.25 3.11 -4.02
N ASN A 180 -19.94 4.19 -3.26
CA ASN A 180 -20.93 5.22 -2.93
C ASN A 180 -21.43 5.94 -4.18
N TYR A 181 -20.55 6.28 -5.14
CA TYR A 181 -20.99 6.87 -6.41
C TYR A 181 -21.86 5.90 -7.22
N LEU A 182 -21.41 4.65 -7.38
CA LEU A 182 -22.15 3.64 -8.15
C LEU A 182 -23.54 3.39 -7.56
N ASN A 183 -23.64 3.22 -6.25
CA ASN A 183 -24.90 2.98 -5.56
C ASN A 183 -25.86 4.17 -5.69
N GLN A 184 -25.40 5.40 -5.52
CA GLN A 184 -26.24 6.60 -5.67
C GLN A 184 -26.78 6.78 -7.09
N ASN A 185 -26.03 6.33 -8.10
CA ASN A 185 -26.45 6.43 -9.50
C ASN A 185 -27.05 5.13 -10.06
N GLN A 186 -27.28 4.11 -9.21
CA GLN A 186 -27.84 2.81 -9.58
C GLN A 186 -27.05 2.12 -10.71
N LEU A 187 -25.72 2.26 -10.68
CA LEU A 187 -24.80 1.65 -11.64
C LEU A 187 -24.23 0.34 -11.07
N SER A 188 -24.20 -0.70 -11.92
CA SER A 188 -23.66 -2.01 -11.58
C SER A 188 -22.34 -2.24 -12.33
N ILE A 189 -21.25 -1.64 -11.85
CA ILE A 189 -19.91 -1.83 -12.40
C ILE A 189 -19.07 -2.59 -11.36
N PRO A 190 -18.56 -3.79 -11.68
CA PRO A 190 -17.77 -4.57 -10.76
C PRO A 190 -16.50 -3.82 -10.35
N THR A 191 -16.28 -3.75 -9.05
CA THR A 191 -15.16 -3.02 -8.46
C THR A 191 -14.27 -3.97 -7.69
N LEU A 192 -12.96 -3.81 -7.79
CA LEU A 192 -11.96 -4.52 -7.02
C LEU A 192 -11.09 -3.53 -6.25
N ALA A 193 -10.80 -3.83 -5.00
CA ALA A 193 -9.94 -3.03 -4.15
C ALA A 193 -8.75 -3.81 -3.60
N PHE A 194 -7.73 -3.10 -3.20
CA PHE A 194 -6.64 -3.66 -2.40
C PHE A 194 -6.89 -3.45 -0.91
N ASP A 195 -6.36 -4.38 -0.11
CA ASP A 195 -6.42 -4.43 1.34
C ASP A 195 -7.71 -5.04 1.93
N SER A 196 -7.65 -5.37 3.20
CA SER A 196 -8.75 -6.00 3.93
C SER A 196 -9.91 -5.02 4.12
N ILE A 197 -11.05 -5.40 3.64
CA ILE A 197 -12.21 -4.56 3.48
C ILE A 197 -13.10 -4.59 4.72
N LYS A 198 -13.69 -3.45 5.00
CA LYS A 198 -14.88 -3.38 5.85
C LYS A 198 -15.97 -4.28 5.23
N PRO A 199 -16.66 -5.13 6.00
CA PRO A 199 -17.63 -6.13 5.49
C PRO A 199 -18.84 -5.56 4.72
N LYS A 200 -18.83 -4.26 4.39
CA LYS A 200 -19.99 -3.53 3.83
C LYS A 200 -19.78 -2.97 2.43
N LEU A 201 -18.62 -3.13 1.82
CA LEU A 201 -18.42 -2.67 0.45
C LEU A 201 -18.90 -3.73 -0.51
N ASP A 202 -19.76 -3.33 -1.45
CA ASP A 202 -20.21 -4.17 -2.55
C ASP A 202 -19.13 -4.24 -3.62
N LEU A 203 -18.23 -5.22 -3.47
CA LEU A 203 -17.11 -5.45 -4.38
C LEU A 203 -17.24 -6.81 -5.05
N ALA A 204 -16.80 -6.90 -6.29
CA ALA A 204 -16.69 -8.19 -6.99
C ALA A 204 -15.57 -9.07 -6.37
N ALA A 205 -14.49 -8.44 -5.95
CA ALA A 205 -13.35 -9.09 -5.31
C ALA A 205 -12.47 -8.08 -4.57
N TYR A 206 -11.53 -8.57 -3.79
CA TYR A 206 -10.45 -7.75 -3.26
C TYR A 206 -9.11 -8.50 -3.27
N VAL A 207 -8.01 -7.76 -3.32
CA VAL A 207 -6.67 -8.30 -3.13
C VAL A 207 -6.35 -8.27 -1.64
N ASP A 208 -6.35 -9.43 -1.00
CA ASP A 208 -5.84 -9.59 0.35
C ASP A 208 -4.31 -9.59 0.32
N ILE A 209 -3.72 -8.49 0.74
CA ILE A 209 -2.26 -8.33 0.86
C ILE A 209 -1.72 -8.83 2.20
N ASN A 210 -2.56 -9.53 2.98
CA ASN A 210 -2.22 -10.13 4.27
C ASN A 210 -1.64 -9.14 5.28
N THR A 211 -2.33 -8.01 5.45
CA THR A 211 -1.87 -6.88 6.27
C THR A 211 -1.56 -7.23 7.73
N LEU A 212 -2.25 -8.23 8.29
CA LEU A 212 -1.98 -8.70 9.65
C LEU A 212 -0.58 -9.36 9.72
N GLU A 213 -0.27 -10.22 8.77
CA GLU A 213 1.00 -10.93 8.71
C GLU A 213 2.15 -9.98 8.32
N LEU A 214 1.90 -9.03 7.42
CA LEU A 214 2.83 -7.92 7.15
C LEU A 214 3.25 -7.23 8.45
N GLY A 215 2.31 -6.90 9.31
CA GLY A 215 2.58 -6.29 10.62
C GLY A 215 3.39 -7.21 11.54
N ARG A 216 3.03 -8.48 11.64
CA ARG A 216 3.73 -9.47 12.48
C ARG A 216 5.18 -9.67 12.03
N ILE A 217 5.37 -9.87 10.73
CA ILE A 217 6.70 -10.09 10.16
C ILE A 217 7.54 -8.83 10.28
N SER A 218 6.97 -7.64 10.02
CA SER A 218 7.69 -6.38 10.19
C SER A 218 8.22 -6.20 11.61
N PHE A 219 7.41 -6.52 12.62
CA PHE A 219 7.88 -6.40 14.00
C PHE A 219 8.95 -7.45 14.35
N LYS A 220 8.79 -8.70 13.94
CA LYS A 220 9.84 -9.73 14.13
C LYS A 220 11.14 -9.34 13.45
N THR A 221 11.05 -8.79 12.24
CA THR A 221 12.23 -8.36 11.48
C THR A 221 12.94 -7.19 12.12
N ILE A 222 12.22 -6.16 12.61
CA ILE A 222 12.89 -5.04 13.31
C ILE A 222 13.57 -5.50 14.61
N LEU A 223 12.99 -6.49 15.34
CA LEU A 223 13.65 -7.06 16.51
C LEU A 223 14.97 -7.75 16.15
N GLN A 224 15.02 -8.48 15.03
CA GLN A 224 16.26 -9.08 14.54
C GLN A 224 17.29 -8.00 14.21
N ILE A 225 16.89 -6.94 13.49
CA ILE A 225 17.76 -5.81 13.14
C ILE A 225 18.33 -5.14 14.39
N ILE A 226 17.48 -4.88 15.41
CA ILE A 226 17.91 -4.30 16.68
C ILE A 226 18.98 -5.18 17.37
N ASN A 227 18.77 -6.49 17.40
CA ASN A 227 19.71 -7.42 18.01
C ASN A 227 21.03 -7.52 17.21
N ASP A 228 20.94 -7.60 15.88
CA ASP A 228 22.11 -7.62 15.02
C ASP A 228 22.95 -6.33 15.14
N THR A 229 22.28 -5.18 15.24
CA THR A 229 22.98 -3.90 15.47
C THR A 229 23.72 -3.89 16.80
N LYS A 230 23.13 -4.42 17.88
CA LYS A 230 23.79 -4.55 19.19
C LYS A 230 25.02 -5.48 19.14
N GLU A 231 24.99 -6.48 18.26
CA GLU A 231 26.07 -7.44 18.07
C GLU A 231 27.05 -7.05 16.94
N ASN A 232 26.94 -5.83 16.40
CA ASN A 232 27.74 -5.32 15.26
C ASN A 232 27.65 -6.21 14.01
N ARG A 233 26.52 -6.89 13.79
CA ARG A 233 26.24 -7.63 12.57
C ARG A 233 25.48 -6.75 11.59
N GLN A 234 25.86 -6.77 10.31
CA GLN A 234 25.17 -6.06 9.24
C GLN A 234 24.45 -7.07 8.35
N ILE A 235 23.19 -7.35 8.63
CA ILE A 235 22.33 -8.22 7.84
C ILE A 235 21.18 -7.40 7.27
N CYS A 236 21.00 -7.42 5.96
CA CYS A 236 19.88 -6.76 5.32
C CYS A 236 18.74 -7.76 5.13
N TYR A 237 17.63 -7.53 5.80
CA TYR A 237 16.42 -8.35 5.70
C TYR A 237 15.48 -7.81 4.64
N ARG A 238 15.13 -8.65 3.65
CA ARG A 238 14.16 -8.32 2.60
C ARG A 238 13.19 -9.48 2.44
N GLN A 239 11.93 -9.25 2.74
CA GLN A 239 10.89 -10.27 2.73
C GLN A 239 9.70 -9.82 1.91
N VAL A 240 9.14 -10.73 1.11
CA VAL A 240 7.94 -10.51 0.30
C VAL A 240 6.85 -11.42 0.80
N ILE A 241 5.70 -10.84 1.19
CA ILE A 241 4.53 -11.56 1.68
C ILE A 241 3.58 -11.77 0.49
N PRO A 242 3.09 -13.00 0.28
CA PRO A 242 2.16 -13.27 -0.82
C PRO A 242 0.82 -12.59 -0.62
N HIS A 243 0.19 -12.22 -1.72
CA HIS A 243 -1.19 -11.74 -1.79
C HIS A 243 -2.13 -12.84 -2.29
N ARG A 244 -3.43 -12.61 -2.19
CA ARG A 244 -4.50 -13.47 -2.75
C ARG A 244 -5.64 -12.60 -3.26
N ILE A 245 -6.32 -13.05 -4.32
CA ILE A 245 -7.60 -12.48 -4.73
C ILE A 245 -8.71 -13.26 -4.04
N ILE A 246 -9.61 -12.53 -3.37
CA ILE A 246 -10.77 -13.08 -2.67
C ILE A 246 -12.02 -12.55 -3.35
N GLU A 247 -12.82 -13.42 -3.94
CA GLU A 247 -14.14 -13.10 -4.50
C GLU A 247 -15.17 -12.89 -3.39
N GLN A 248 -16.13 -12.00 -3.61
CA GLN A 248 -17.25 -11.73 -2.68
C GLN A 248 -18.58 -12.18 -3.26
#